data_70a2560d47b7a3b00e1518d446b5c0da
#
_entry.id   70a2560d47b7a3b00e1518d446b5c0da
#
_cell.length_a   1.000
_cell.length_b   1.000
_cell.length_c   1.000
_cell.angle_alpha   90.00
_cell.angle_beta   90.00
_cell.angle_gamma   90.00
#
_symmetry.space_group_name_H-M   'P 1'
#
loop_
_entity.id
_entity.type
_entity.pdbx_description
1 polymer ?
#
loop_
_entity_poly.entity_id
_entity_poly.type
_entity_poly.pdbx_seq_one_letter_code
_entity_poly.pdbx_strand_id
1 'polypeptide(L)'
;MAVKYVFVTGGVVSGLGKGITAASLGRLLKARGYKVTMQKFDPYINIDPGTMNPIQHGEVFVTEDGTETDLDLGHYERFIDENLDKNSNVTTGKVYWSVLQKERRGDYGGGTVQVIPHITNEIKSRFYRNFTDDETRIAIIEVGGTVGDIESQPFLESIRQFQHEVGHDNAILIHVTLIPYLSASQELKTKPTQASVKDLQGMGIQPDIIVCRSEHPLDQSIKDKIALFCNVPQSHVLQNLDVEYLYEAPLAMEKEHLAQVACECLHLDCPEPDLADWKKMVEDLRHPTDEVQIALVGKYVSLHDAYISVVEALKHGGITNHATVHIKWIDSETVTPENVDELLGDCNGVLVPGGFGSRGIEGKILAIQYARTHGVPFLGLCLGMQLTIVEYARNVIGYTDAHSVELDPNTTHPVIALMPDQNGVEDIGGTLRLGAYPCVLDKDSRAYQLYGQENISERHRHRYEVNNDYRAVLTGHGLRLSGLSPDGRIVEMCELTEHPFFVATQGHPELKSRPNRPHPLFKGFVEAALENKHRDVK
;
A
#
# COMPACT_ATOMS: atom_id res chain seq x y z
N MET A 1 -23.69 13.12 15.74
CA MET A 1 -23.82 11.77 16.31
C MET A 1 -22.47 11.35 16.89
N ALA A 2 -22.43 10.43 17.87
CA ALA A 2 -21.16 9.96 18.42
C ALA A 2 -20.38 9.13 17.39
N VAL A 3 -19.04 9.22 17.44
CA VAL A 3 -18.16 8.36 16.64
C VAL A 3 -18.30 6.92 17.11
N LYS A 4 -18.31 5.98 16.17
CA LYS A 4 -18.34 4.54 16.43
C LYS A 4 -16.97 3.92 16.11
N TYR A 5 -16.54 2.96 16.91
CA TYR A 5 -15.24 2.32 16.79
C TYR A 5 -15.39 0.82 16.57
N VAL A 6 -14.65 0.30 15.62
CA VAL A 6 -14.55 -1.14 15.35
C VAL A 6 -13.09 -1.54 15.49
N PHE A 7 -12.77 -2.27 16.54
CA PHE A 7 -11.45 -2.86 16.70
C PHE A 7 -11.38 -4.21 15.99
N VAL A 8 -10.29 -4.44 15.25
CA VAL A 8 -10.05 -5.72 14.56
C VAL A 8 -8.75 -6.31 15.10
N THR A 9 -8.86 -7.45 15.74
CA THR A 9 -7.74 -8.22 16.29
C THR A 9 -7.63 -9.58 15.60
N GLY A 10 -6.50 -10.26 15.75
CA GLY A 10 -6.35 -11.60 15.23
C GLY A 10 -5.67 -12.53 16.20
N GLY A 11 -5.94 -13.81 16.05
CA GLY A 11 -5.36 -14.85 16.86
C GLY A 11 -4.99 -16.09 16.07
N VAL A 12 -4.31 -17.02 16.72
CA VAL A 12 -3.81 -18.30 16.18
C VAL A 12 -2.51 -18.15 15.40
N VAL A 13 -2.49 -17.40 14.28
CA VAL A 13 -1.30 -17.16 13.45
C VAL A 13 -1.32 -15.75 12.84
N SER A 14 -0.17 -15.26 12.39
CA SER A 14 -0.06 -14.06 11.56
C SER A 14 -0.54 -14.33 10.12
N GLY A 15 -0.80 -13.28 9.34
CA GLY A 15 -1.20 -13.44 7.93
C GLY A 15 -2.64 -13.92 7.69
N LEU A 16 -3.50 -13.86 8.71
CA LEU A 16 -4.92 -14.29 8.60
C LEU A 16 -5.81 -13.39 7.73
N GLY A 17 -5.28 -12.28 7.22
CA GLY A 17 -6.08 -11.32 6.47
C GLY A 17 -6.95 -10.41 7.35
N LYS A 18 -6.47 -10.06 8.55
CA LYS A 18 -7.10 -9.03 9.42
C LYS A 18 -7.32 -7.73 8.66
N GLY A 19 -6.25 -7.23 8.00
CA GLY A 19 -6.29 -6.00 7.22
C GLY A 19 -7.34 -6.04 6.10
N ILE A 20 -7.42 -7.15 5.38
CA ILE A 20 -8.42 -7.35 4.31
C ILE A 20 -9.84 -7.45 4.88
N THR A 21 -10.02 -8.10 6.04
CA THR A 21 -11.32 -8.14 6.72
C THR A 21 -11.75 -6.73 7.16
N ALA A 22 -10.82 -5.97 7.77
CA ALA A 22 -11.05 -4.60 8.18
C ALA A 22 -11.36 -3.67 7.00
N ALA A 23 -10.58 -3.77 5.92
CA ALA A 23 -10.78 -3.00 4.68
C ALA A 23 -12.09 -3.36 3.98
N SER A 24 -12.46 -4.65 3.95
CA SER A 24 -13.74 -5.11 3.41
C SER A 24 -14.92 -4.54 4.18
N LEU A 25 -14.86 -4.56 5.52
CA LEU A 25 -15.87 -3.91 6.35
C LEU A 25 -15.94 -2.41 6.06
N GLY A 26 -14.80 -1.74 5.95
CA GLY A 26 -14.71 -0.32 5.59
C GLY A 26 -15.40 -0.02 4.26
N ARG A 27 -15.14 -0.83 3.24
CA ARG A 27 -15.80 -0.71 1.93
C ARG A 27 -17.32 -0.89 2.02
N LEU A 28 -17.78 -1.91 2.78
CA LEU A 28 -19.19 -2.23 2.93
C LEU A 28 -19.95 -1.14 3.70
N LEU A 29 -19.35 -0.57 4.74
CA LEU A 29 -19.94 0.54 5.48
C LEU A 29 -19.97 1.82 4.65
N LYS A 30 -18.91 2.09 3.87
CA LYS A 30 -18.89 3.22 2.93
C LYS A 30 -19.95 3.08 1.85
N ALA A 31 -20.15 1.87 1.31
CA ALA A 31 -21.22 1.59 0.35
C ALA A 31 -22.64 1.81 0.92
N ARG A 32 -22.78 1.84 2.24
CA ARG A 32 -24.02 2.17 2.96
C ARG A 32 -24.15 3.67 3.30
N GLY A 33 -23.20 4.50 2.85
CA GLY A 33 -23.21 5.94 3.05
C GLY A 33 -22.53 6.43 4.33
N TYR A 34 -21.88 5.54 5.09
CA TYR A 34 -21.11 5.96 6.26
C TYR A 34 -19.76 6.57 5.86
N LYS A 35 -19.33 7.58 6.60
CA LYS A 35 -17.93 8.04 6.54
C LYS A 35 -17.06 7.11 7.38
N VAL A 36 -16.06 6.53 6.76
CA VAL A 36 -15.17 5.54 7.37
C VAL A 36 -13.74 6.06 7.35
N THR A 37 -13.05 5.90 8.46
CA THR A 37 -11.59 6.07 8.54
C THR A 37 -10.95 4.78 9.06
N MET A 38 -9.69 4.55 8.71
CA MET A 38 -8.98 3.34 9.13
C MET A 38 -7.66 3.69 9.81
N GLN A 39 -7.32 2.90 10.82
CA GLN A 39 -6.03 3.00 11.53
C GLN A 39 -5.40 1.61 11.66
N LYS A 40 -4.07 1.59 11.54
CA LYS A 40 -3.22 0.44 11.82
C LYS A 40 -2.40 0.69 13.07
N PHE A 41 -2.44 -0.24 14.01
CA PHE A 41 -1.60 -0.25 15.20
C PHE A 41 -0.63 -1.41 15.12
N ASP A 42 0.66 -1.10 14.95
CA ASP A 42 1.72 -2.08 14.79
C ASP A 42 2.50 -2.26 16.09
N PRO A 43 2.64 -3.51 16.59
CA PRO A 43 3.28 -3.77 17.87
C PRO A 43 4.81 -3.71 17.84
N TYR A 44 5.45 -3.51 16.69
CA TYR A 44 6.91 -3.38 16.63
C TYR A 44 7.41 -2.05 17.20
N ILE A 45 8.70 -2.04 17.65
CA ILE A 45 9.34 -0.91 18.35
C ILE A 45 9.89 0.14 17.38
N ASN A 46 9.98 -0.12 16.09
CA ASN A 46 10.39 0.90 15.12
C ASN A 46 9.43 2.09 15.17
N ILE A 47 9.97 3.31 15.04
CA ILE A 47 9.15 4.53 15.00
C ILE A 47 8.27 4.53 13.74
N ASP A 48 8.88 4.16 12.60
CA ASP A 48 8.21 3.96 11.32
C ASP A 48 8.94 2.88 10.51
N PRO A 49 8.36 2.38 9.40
CA PRO A 49 9.00 1.37 8.55
C PRO A 49 10.04 1.94 7.57
N GLY A 50 10.29 3.24 7.55
CA GLY A 50 11.15 3.89 6.54
C GLY A 50 12.58 3.36 6.45
N THR A 51 13.12 2.83 7.56
CA THR A 51 14.45 2.21 7.63
C THR A 51 14.42 0.68 7.58
N MET A 52 13.24 0.08 7.49
CA MET A 52 13.10 -1.38 7.45
C MET A 52 13.51 -1.94 6.09
N ASN A 53 14.01 -3.18 6.09
CA ASN A 53 14.35 -3.87 4.86
C ASN A 53 13.07 -4.35 4.13
N PRO A 54 12.80 -3.92 2.88
CA PRO A 54 11.63 -4.34 2.13
C PRO A 54 11.50 -5.86 1.92
N ILE A 55 12.63 -6.60 1.93
CA ILE A 55 12.62 -8.07 1.83
C ILE A 55 12.05 -8.72 3.11
N GLN A 56 12.09 -8.04 4.24
CA GLN A 56 11.57 -8.56 5.52
C GLN A 56 10.15 -8.09 5.83
N HIS A 57 9.81 -6.85 5.47
CA HIS A 57 8.57 -6.18 5.88
C HIS A 57 7.64 -5.83 4.73
N GLY A 58 8.08 -6.05 3.48
CA GLY A 58 7.33 -5.61 2.30
C GLY A 58 7.53 -4.13 2.00
N GLU A 59 6.63 -3.57 1.22
CA GLU A 59 6.66 -2.18 0.77
C GLU A 59 6.50 -1.19 1.92
N VAL A 60 7.25 -0.10 1.84
CA VAL A 60 6.98 1.10 2.64
C VAL A 60 5.98 1.97 1.90
N PHE A 61 4.75 2.02 2.39
CA PHE A 61 3.69 2.85 1.83
C PHE A 61 3.79 4.28 2.36
N VAL A 62 3.60 5.28 1.48
CA VAL A 62 3.67 6.71 1.86
C VAL A 62 2.31 7.36 1.67
N THR A 63 1.82 8.02 2.71
CA THR A 63 0.55 8.78 2.71
C THR A 63 0.67 10.13 2.02
N GLU A 64 -0.45 10.82 1.78
CA GLU A 64 -0.46 12.19 1.20
C GLU A 64 0.38 13.19 2.00
N ASP A 65 0.35 13.10 3.32
CA ASP A 65 1.08 13.99 4.23
C ASP A 65 2.54 13.56 4.49
N GLY A 66 3.05 12.56 3.76
CA GLY A 66 4.44 12.14 3.78
C GLY A 66 4.81 11.19 4.91
N THR A 67 3.85 10.54 5.53
CA THR A 67 4.16 9.53 6.55
C THR A 67 4.51 8.20 5.90
N GLU A 68 5.65 7.64 6.27
CA GLU A 68 6.05 6.28 5.93
C GLU A 68 5.30 5.29 6.83
N THR A 69 4.64 4.31 6.22
CA THR A 69 3.71 3.40 6.89
C THR A 69 3.87 1.97 6.40
N ASP A 70 3.21 1.04 7.11
CA ASP A 70 3.08 -0.35 6.70
C ASP A 70 2.24 -0.49 5.40
N LEU A 71 2.49 -1.56 4.65
CA LEU A 71 1.81 -1.86 3.37
C LEU A 71 0.28 -2.02 3.52
N ASP A 72 -0.22 -2.37 4.70
CA ASP A 72 -1.66 -2.52 4.96
C ASP A 72 -2.44 -1.22 4.68
N LEU A 73 -1.82 -0.04 4.89
CA LEU A 73 -2.47 1.22 4.57
C LEU A 73 -2.78 1.34 3.07
N GLY A 74 -1.94 0.78 2.22
CA GLY A 74 -2.22 0.68 0.79
C GLY A 74 -3.49 -0.15 0.51
N HIS A 75 -3.67 -1.27 1.20
CA HIS A 75 -4.91 -2.05 1.10
C HIS A 75 -6.12 -1.23 1.58
N TYR A 76 -6.01 -0.54 2.71
CA TYR A 76 -7.11 0.28 3.22
C TYR A 76 -7.51 1.34 2.21
N GLU A 77 -6.57 2.14 1.70
CA GLU A 77 -6.85 3.18 0.71
C GLU A 77 -7.47 2.62 -0.58
N ARG A 78 -7.00 1.45 -1.04
CA ARG A 78 -7.56 0.78 -2.24
C ARG A 78 -9.01 0.33 -2.04
N PHE A 79 -9.37 -0.15 -0.84
CA PHE A 79 -10.71 -0.64 -0.55
C PHE A 79 -11.70 0.48 -0.25
N ILE A 80 -11.32 1.44 0.62
CA ILE A 80 -12.23 2.52 1.01
C ILE A 80 -12.22 3.71 0.04
N ASP A 81 -11.27 3.77 -0.91
CA ASP A 81 -11.07 4.87 -1.87
C ASP A 81 -11.00 6.24 -1.15
N GLU A 82 -10.19 6.30 -0.10
CA GLU A 82 -9.88 7.52 0.64
C GLU A 82 -8.37 7.56 0.88
N ASN A 83 -7.80 8.78 0.91
CA ASN A 83 -6.40 8.95 1.29
C ASN A 83 -6.29 8.99 2.82
N LEU A 84 -5.37 8.22 3.35
CA LEU A 84 -5.05 8.17 4.77
C LEU A 84 -3.93 9.15 5.11
N ASP A 85 -3.75 9.42 6.41
CA ASP A 85 -2.78 10.39 6.91
C ASP A 85 -1.89 9.81 8.05
N LYS A 86 -1.04 10.66 8.62
CA LYS A 86 -0.13 10.32 9.73
C LYS A 86 -0.80 9.73 10.97
N ASN A 87 -2.09 9.95 11.15
CA ASN A 87 -2.83 9.41 12.28
C ASN A 87 -3.29 7.97 12.02
N SER A 88 -3.23 7.53 10.77
CA SER A 88 -3.68 6.20 10.36
C SER A 88 -2.67 5.08 10.64
N ASN A 89 -1.40 5.40 10.97
CA ASN A 89 -0.40 4.39 11.36
C ASN A 89 0.25 4.76 12.70
N VAL A 90 0.08 3.87 13.67
CA VAL A 90 0.61 4.02 15.03
C VAL A 90 1.45 2.81 15.38
N THR A 91 2.75 3.01 15.64
CA THR A 91 3.65 1.96 16.10
C THR A 91 3.88 2.04 17.61
N THR A 92 4.29 0.94 18.23
CA THR A 92 4.77 0.94 19.62
C THR A 92 5.87 1.98 19.80
N GLY A 93 6.80 2.09 18.85
CA GLY A 93 7.89 3.08 18.89
C GLY A 93 7.38 4.51 18.97
N LYS A 94 6.42 4.91 18.13
CA LYS A 94 5.80 6.24 18.17
C LYS A 94 5.14 6.54 19.53
N VAL A 95 4.46 5.54 20.11
CA VAL A 95 3.79 5.69 21.42
C VAL A 95 4.80 5.89 22.53
N TYR A 96 5.78 4.99 22.64
CA TYR A 96 6.81 5.07 23.69
C TYR A 96 7.66 6.33 23.55
N TRP A 97 8.05 6.69 22.32
CA TRP A 97 8.80 7.92 22.06
C TRP A 97 8.06 9.15 22.53
N SER A 98 6.74 9.24 22.24
CA SER A 98 5.89 10.35 22.71
C SER A 98 5.87 10.44 24.24
N VAL A 99 5.69 9.30 24.93
CA VAL A 99 5.64 9.27 26.40
C VAL A 99 7.01 9.62 27.01
N LEU A 100 8.11 9.10 26.46
CA LEU A 100 9.46 9.43 26.94
C LEU A 100 9.80 10.90 26.72
N GLN A 101 9.42 11.49 25.59
CA GLN A 101 9.58 12.94 25.38
C GLN A 101 8.79 13.79 26.38
N LYS A 102 7.55 13.40 26.71
CA LYS A 102 6.72 14.05 27.73
C LYS A 102 7.36 13.95 29.12
N GLU A 103 7.90 12.77 29.46
CA GLU A 103 8.65 12.55 30.71
C GLU A 103 9.85 13.51 30.80
N ARG A 104 10.70 13.55 29.74
CA ARG A 104 11.88 14.42 29.72
C ARG A 104 11.56 15.91 29.81
N ARG A 105 10.39 16.35 29.32
CA ARG A 105 9.91 17.73 29.47
C ARG A 105 9.32 18.03 30.84
N GLY A 106 9.08 17.00 31.67
CA GLY A 106 8.46 17.16 32.98
C GLY A 106 6.92 17.22 32.97
N ASP A 107 6.29 16.83 31.85
CA ASP A 107 4.81 16.89 31.68
C ASP A 107 4.05 16.02 32.71
N TYR A 108 4.73 15.07 33.35
CA TYR A 108 4.17 14.21 34.41
C TYR A 108 4.45 14.68 35.84
N GLY A 109 4.99 15.90 36.02
CA GLY A 109 5.17 16.51 37.35
C GLY A 109 6.06 15.72 38.31
N GLY A 110 7.02 14.91 37.81
CA GLY A 110 7.92 14.07 38.61
C GLY A 110 7.29 12.73 39.07
N GLY A 111 6.08 12.39 38.59
CA GLY A 111 5.46 11.10 38.87
C GLY A 111 6.16 9.93 38.20
N THR A 112 6.01 8.71 38.76
CA THR A 112 6.51 7.48 38.13
C THR A 112 5.71 7.16 36.87
N VAL A 113 6.36 7.12 35.72
CA VAL A 113 5.74 6.79 34.43
C VAL A 113 5.71 5.27 34.25
N GLN A 114 4.53 4.71 33.96
CA GLN A 114 4.27 3.27 33.87
C GLN A 114 3.50 2.96 32.58
N VAL A 115 3.44 1.68 32.18
CA VAL A 115 2.61 1.25 31.05
C VAL A 115 1.15 1.63 31.27
N ILE A 116 0.61 1.31 32.44
CA ILE A 116 -0.71 1.78 32.89
C ILE A 116 -0.48 2.85 33.96
N PRO A 117 -0.97 4.09 33.79
CA PRO A 117 -1.88 4.54 32.72
C PRO A 117 -1.19 5.27 31.56
N HIS A 118 0.12 5.52 31.57
CA HIS A 118 0.73 6.52 30.70
C HIS A 118 0.81 6.06 29.24
N ILE A 119 1.28 4.84 28.99
CA ILE A 119 1.32 4.24 27.62
C ILE A 119 -0.11 3.97 27.14
N THR A 120 -0.98 3.40 27.98
CA THR A 120 -2.37 3.12 27.58
C THR A 120 -3.15 4.40 27.29
N ASN A 121 -2.94 5.50 28.04
CA ASN A 121 -3.56 6.79 27.75
C ASN A 121 -3.04 7.40 26.43
N GLU A 122 -1.74 7.26 26.14
CA GLU A 122 -1.19 7.72 24.86
C GLU A 122 -1.80 6.92 23.69
N ILE A 123 -1.94 5.59 23.82
CA ILE A 123 -2.60 4.75 22.82
C ILE A 123 -4.04 5.19 22.62
N LYS A 124 -4.84 5.32 23.72
CA LYS A 124 -6.23 5.76 23.65
C LYS A 124 -6.37 7.15 23.01
N SER A 125 -5.44 8.07 23.30
CA SER A 125 -5.44 9.38 22.66
C SER A 125 -5.29 9.30 21.13
N ARG A 126 -4.63 8.25 20.61
CA ARG A 126 -4.49 8.01 19.18
C ARG A 126 -5.79 7.51 18.53
N PHE A 127 -6.62 6.76 19.25
CA PHE A 127 -7.94 6.35 18.76
C PHE A 127 -8.85 7.55 18.44
N TYR A 128 -8.70 8.66 19.15
CA TYR A 128 -9.49 9.88 18.97
C TYR A 128 -9.00 10.82 17.87
N ARG A 129 -7.77 10.66 17.32
CA ARG A 129 -7.14 11.69 16.48
C ARG A 129 -7.68 11.85 15.07
N ASN A 130 -8.48 10.91 14.59
CA ASN A 130 -8.97 10.94 13.20
C ASN A 130 -10.27 11.70 13.01
N PHE A 131 -10.76 12.40 14.02
CA PHE A 131 -12.06 13.04 14.01
C PHE A 131 -11.93 14.55 14.20
N THR A 132 -12.14 15.28 13.11
CA THR A 132 -12.02 16.74 13.08
C THR A 132 -13.34 17.46 12.83
N ASP A 133 -14.46 16.74 12.63
CA ASP A 133 -15.77 17.31 12.34
C ASP A 133 -16.93 16.55 13.01
N ASP A 134 -18.11 17.19 13.03
CA ASP A 134 -19.33 16.72 13.72
C ASP A 134 -20.12 15.63 12.96
N GLU A 135 -19.61 15.09 11.85
CA GLU A 135 -20.32 14.07 11.09
C GLU A 135 -20.11 12.66 11.67
N THR A 136 -21.13 11.82 11.59
CA THR A 136 -21.04 10.42 12.07
C THR A 136 -19.99 9.69 11.28
N ARG A 137 -18.95 9.23 11.96
CA ARG A 137 -17.86 8.45 11.37
C ARG A 137 -17.72 7.14 12.09
N ILE A 138 -17.27 6.16 11.34
CA ILE A 138 -16.86 4.87 11.87
C ILE A 138 -15.36 4.77 11.74
N ALA A 139 -14.66 4.59 12.87
CA ALA A 139 -13.25 4.29 12.89
C ALA A 139 -13.05 2.78 12.94
N ILE A 140 -12.37 2.23 11.96
CA ILE A 140 -11.93 0.84 11.97
C ILE A 140 -10.45 0.83 12.35
N ILE A 141 -10.14 0.15 13.45
CA ILE A 141 -8.80 0.13 14.04
C ILE A 141 -8.30 -1.31 14.05
N GLU A 142 -7.34 -1.61 13.18
CA GLU A 142 -6.70 -2.92 13.16
C GLU A 142 -5.48 -2.94 14.07
N VAL A 143 -5.39 -3.96 14.91
CA VAL A 143 -4.22 -4.22 15.74
C VAL A 143 -3.39 -5.34 15.12
N GLY A 144 -2.15 -5.02 14.78
CA GLY A 144 -1.15 -5.98 14.28
C GLY A 144 -0.76 -7.02 15.32
N GLY A 145 -0.05 -8.04 14.88
CA GLY A 145 0.37 -9.16 15.73
C GLY A 145 -0.75 -10.15 16.02
N THR A 146 -0.50 -11.02 16.98
CA THR A 146 -1.40 -12.11 17.38
C THR A 146 -1.79 -11.91 18.84
N VAL A 147 -3.06 -12.14 19.17
CA VAL A 147 -3.50 -12.15 20.57
C VAL A 147 -2.73 -13.22 21.33
N GLY A 148 -2.14 -12.82 22.47
CA GLY A 148 -1.22 -13.64 23.25
C GLY A 148 0.25 -13.18 23.15
N ASP A 149 0.62 -12.44 22.10
CA ASP A 149 1.95 -11.86 21.97
C ASP A 149 2.16 -10.72 22.99
N ILE A 150 3.35 -10.68 23.59
CA ILE A 150 3.71 -9.67 24.60
C ILE A 150 3.61 -8.27 24.02
N GLU A 151 4.02 -8.08 22.78
CA GLU A 151 4.06 -6.80 22.08
C GLU A 151 2.67 -6.19 21.89
N SER A 152 1.62 -7.02 21.78
CA SER A 152 0.25 -6.57 21.57
C SER A 152 -0.48 -6.21 22.87
N GLN A 153 0.02 -6.61 24.02
CA GLN A 153 -0.66 -6.44 25.31
C GLN A 153 -1.04 -4.99 25.66
N PRO A 154 -0.16 -3.97 25.47
CA PRO A 154 -0.53 -2.59 25.77
C PRO A 154 -1.68 -2.08 24.89
N PHE A 155 -1.77 -2.52 23.64
CA PHE A 155 -2.87 -2.16 22.74
C PHE A 155 -4.18 -2.82 23.19
N LEU A 156 -4.16 -4.11 23.51
CA LEU A 156 -5.34 -4.84 23.98
C LEU A 156 -5.85 -4.27 25.30
N GLU A 157 -4.96 -3.98 26.26
CA GLU A 157 -5.34 -3.31 27.51
C GLU A 157 -5.96 -1.92 27.25
N SER A 158 -5.43 -1.18 26.28
CA SER A 158 -5.98 0.12 25.89
C SER A 158 -7.38 -0.02 25.28
N ILE A 159 -7.63 -1.03 24.46
CA ILE A 159 -8.96 -1.34 23.90
C ILE A 159 -9.94 -1.65 25.03
N ARG A 160 -9.57 -2.51 25.98
CA ARG A 160 -10.40 -2.85 27.14
C ARG A 160 -10.81 -1.60 27.91
N GLN A 161 -9.85 -0.72 28.22
CA GLN A 161 -10.12 0.54 28.91
C GLN A 161 -11.03 1.45 28.07
N PHE A 162 -10.73 1.56 26.76
CA PHE A 162 -11.46 2.42 25.84
C PHE A 162 -12.93 2.01 25.68
N GLN A 163 -13.20 0.69 25.51
CA GLN A 163 -14.57 0.18 25.45
C GLN A 163 -15.37 0.52 26.71
N HIS A 164 -14.70 0.49 27.89
CA HIS A 164 -15.32 0.90 29.13
C HIS A 164 -15.61 2.42 29.19
N GLU A 165 -14.70 3.24 28.66
CA GLU A 165 -14.83 4.72 28.66
C GLU A 165 -15.94 5.20 27.72
N VAL A 166 -16.03 4.65 26.50
CA VAL A 166 -17.00 5.11 25.48
C VAL A 166 -18.32 4.32 25.50
N GLY A 167 -18.34 3.17 26.16
CA GLY A 167 -19.47 2.23 26.20
C GLY A 167 -19.43 1.23 25.02
N HIS A 168 -19.88 0.00 25.28
CA HIS A 168 -19.90 -1.07 24.30
C HIS A 168 -20.74 -0.76 23.05
N ASP A 169 -21.80 0.01 23.17
CA ASP A 169 -22.62 0.47 22.05
C ASP A 169 -21.86 1.36 21.06
N ASN A 170 -20.70 1.88 21.45
CA ASN A 170 -19.88 2.78 20.64
C ASN A 170 -18.54 2.16 20.21
N ALA A 171 -18.15 1.03 20.79
CA ALA A 171 -16.87 0.37 20.48
C ALA A 171 -17.00 -1.15 20.53
N ILE A 172 -16.96 -1.78 19.39
CA ILE A 172 -17.06 -3.25 19.23
C ILE A 172 -15.71 -3.85 18.87
N LEU A 173 -15.56 -5.16 19.09
CA LEU A 173 -14.37 -5.91 18.74
C LEU A 173 -14.71 -7.08 17.81
N ILE A 174 -14.07 -7.10 16.65
CA ILE A 174 -14.06 -8.20 15.69
C ILE A 174 -12.77 -8.99 15.89
N HIS A 175 -12.90 -10.29 16.12
CA HIS A 175 -11.76 -11.17 16.26
C HIS A 175 -11.64 -12.14 15.09
N VAL A 176 -10.56 -12.00 14.31
CA VAL A 176 -10.26 -12.87 13.16
C VAL A 176 -9.44 -14.06 13.61
N THR A 177 -9.91 -15.26 13.32
CA THR A 177 -9.27 -16.51 13.75
C THR A 177 -9.13 -17.50 12.60
N LEU A 178 -8.39 -18.59 12.83
CA LEU A 178 -8.20 -19.68 11.88
C LEU A 178 -8.98 -20.92 12.30
N ILE A 179 -9.71 -21.52 11.36
CA ILE A 179 -10.29 -22.86 11.46
C ILE A 179 -9.50 -23.78 10.53
N PRO A 180 -8.44 -24.44 11.01
CA PRO A 180 -7.63 -25.30 10.15
C PRO A 180 -8.36 -26.56 9.77
N TYR A 181 -8.17 -27.00 8.51
CA TYR A 181 -8.60 -28.30 8.01
C TYR A 181 -7.46 -29.30 8.17
N LEU A 182 -7.73 -30.42 8.82
CA LEU A 182 -6.79 -31.51 8.96
C LEU A 182 -7.05 -32.57 7.90
N SER A 183 -6.22 -32.61 6.86
CA SER A 183 -6.37 -33.53 5.73
C SER A 183 -6.38 -35.02 6.14
N ALA A 184 -5.63 -35.39 7.19
CA ALA A 184 -5.56 -36.77 7.67
C ALA A 184 -6.87 -37.26 8.30
N SER A 185 -7.60 -36.39 9.02
CA SER A 185 -8.89 -36.72 9.64
C SER A 185 -10.08 -36.18 8.87
N GLN A 186 -9.84 -35.43 7.78
CA GLN A 186 -10.85 -34.79 6.94
C GLN A 186 -11.87 -33.94 7.74
N GLU A 187 -11.38 -33.16 8.68
CA GLU A 187 -12.24 -32.37 9.56
C GLU A 187 -11.66 -30.98 9.88
N LEU A 188 -12.55 -30.03 10.11
CA LEU A 188 -12.24 -28.68 10.58
C LEU A 188 -12.07 -28.68 12.10
N LYS A 189 -11.08 -27.96 12.62
CA LYS A 189 -10.76 -27.88 14.04
C LYS A 189 -11.05 -26.51 14.63
N THR A 190 -12.00 -26.46 15.58
CA THR A 190 -12.41 -25.23 16.27
C THR A 190 -11.56 -24.87 17.50
N LYS A 191 -10.71 -25.79 17.97
CA LYS A 191 -9.88 -25.57 19.17
C LYS A 191 -8.97 -24.36 19.10
N PRO A 192 -8.25 -24.08 17.98
CA PRO A 192 -7.41 -22.88 17.90
C PRO A 192 -8.20 -21.58 18.09
N THR A 193 -9.36 -21.46 17.46
CA THR A 193 -10.29 -20.32 17.66
C THR A 193 -10.73 -20.18 19.11
N GLN A 194 -11.17 -21.30 19.74
CA GLN A 194 -11.59 -21.30 21.14
C GLN A 194 -10.46 -20.87 22.09
N ALA A 195 -9.21 -21.31 21.83
CA ALA A 195 -8.04 -20.91 22.63
C ALA A 195 -7.76 -19.41 22.46
N SER A 196 -7.73 -18.90 21.25
CA SER A 196 -7.47 -17.49 20.97
C SER A 196 -8.53 -16.56 21.59
N VAL A 197 -9.82 -16.90 21.52
CA VAL A 197 -10.89 -16.14 22.17
C VAL A 197 -10.76 -16.22 23.70
N LYS A 198 -10.35 -17.37 24.26
CA LYS A 198 -10.11 -17.51 25.68
C LYS A 198 -8.96 -16.61 26.17
N ASP A 199 -7.92 -16.42 25.36
CA ASP A 199 -6.82 -15.51 25.67
C ASP A 199 -7.33 -14.06 25.76
N LEU A 200 -8.18 -13.61 24.83
CA LEU A 200 -8.86 -12.30 24.90
C LEU A 200 -9.72 -12.17 26.16
N GLN A 201 -10.55 -13.18 26.44
CA GLN A 201 -11.40 -13.20 27.63
C GLN A 201 -10.59 -13.15 28.93
N GLY A 202 -9.42 -13.81 28.94
CA GLY A 202 -8.45 -13.75 30.04
C GLY A 202 -7.92 -12.34 30.30
N MET A 203 -7.91 -11.48 29.29
CA MET A 203 -7.55 -10.06 29.38
C MET A 203 -8.76 -9.15 29.69
N GLY A 204 -9.96 -9.72 29.89
CA GLY A 204 -11.20 -8.98 30.15
C GLY A 204 -11.84 -8.39 28.89
N ILE A 205 -11.54 -8.92 27.71
CA ILE A 205 -12.12 -8.49 26.42
C ILE A 205 -13.02 -9.59 25.87
N GLN A 206 -14.28 -9.26 25.62
CA GLN A 206 -15.21 -10.16 24.92
C GLN A 206 -15.32 -9.70 23.47
N PRO A 207 -15.02 -10.56 22.47
CA PRO A 207 -15.31 -10.21 21.09
C PRO A 207 -16.81 -10.17 20.82
N ASP A 208 -17.26 -9.22 20.00
CA ASP A 208 -18.64 -9.08 19.57
C ASP A 208 -18.91 -9.95 18.32
N ILE A 209 -17.91 -10.04 17.44
CA ILE A 209 -17.98 -10.80 16.18
C ILE A 209 -16.72 -11.66 16.04
N ILE A 210 -16.88 -12.90 15.61
CA ILE A 210 -15.78 -13.81 15.28
C ILE A 210 -15.80 -14.06 13.79
N VAL A 211 -14.72 -13.72 13.09
CA VAL A 211 -14.50 -13.99 11.67
C VAL A 211 -13.55 -15.18 11.55
N CYS A 212 -14.06 -16.28 11.05
CA CYS A 212 -13.34 -17.55 10.95
C CYS A 212 -12.75 -17.72 9.54
N ARG A 213 -11.42 -17.55 9.41
CA ARG A 213 -10.70 -17.92 8.18
C ARG A 213 -10.69 -19.44 8.04
N SER A 214 -11.05 -19.92 6.86
CA SER A 214 -11.04 -21.34 6.55
C SER A 214 -10.91 -21.57 5.04
N GLU A 215 -10.23 -22.63 4.65
CA GLU A 215 -10.16 -23.10 3.27
C GLU A 215 -11.49 -23.79 2.82
N HIS A 216 -12.27 -24.27 3.78
CA HIS A 216 -13.50 -25.00 3.52
C HIS A 216 -14.70 -24.34 4.19
N PRO A 217 -15.91 -24.45 3.59
CA PRO A 217 -17.13 -23.91 4.19
C PRO A 217 -17.39 -24.48 5.59
N LEU A 218 -17.84 -23.61 6.50
CA LEU A 218 -18.23 -23.99 7.85
C LEU A 218 -19.70 -24.43 7.86
N ASP A 219 -19.96 -25.66 8.31
CA ASP A 219 -21.32 -26.10 8.56
C ASP A 219 -21.91 -25.42 9.82
N GLN A 220 -23.23 -25.45 9.97
CA GLN A 220 -23.91 -24.80 11.08
C GLN A 220 -23.46 -25.36 12.43
N SER A 221 -23.16 -26.64 12.52
CA SER A 221 -22.73 -27.29 13.78
C SER A 221 -21.38 -26.74 14.27
N ILE A 222 -20.49 -26.39 13.34
CA ILE A 222 -19.22 -25.76 13.65
C ILE A 222 -19.44 -24.32 14.14
N LYS A 223 -20.30 -23.55 13.45
CA LYS A 223 -20.67 -22.17 13.88
C LYS A 223 -21.32 -22.19 15.27
N ASP A 224 -22.26 -23.08 15.51
CA ASP A 224 -22.92 -23.24 16.81
C ASP A 224 -21.95 -23.59 17.94
N LYS A 225 -21.01 -24.49 17.64
CA LYS A 225 -19.96 -24.85 18.60
C LYS A 225 -19.05 -23.68 18.95
N ILE A 226 -18.64 -22.89 17.95
CA ILE A 226 -17.81 -21.69 18.17
C ILE A 226 -18.60 -20.67 19.01
N ALA A 227 -19.85 -20.39 18.63
CA ALA A 227 -20.75 -19.48 19.34
C ALA A 227 -20.87 -19.85 20.82
N LEU A 228 -21.13 -21.14 21.11
CA LEU A 228 -21.25 -21.65 22.47
C LEU A 228 -19.97 -21.49 23.30
N PHE A 229 -18.82 -21.92 22.74
CA PHE A 229 -17.56 -21.88 23.48
C PHE A 229 -16.92 -20.49 23.59
N CYS A 230 -17.24 -19.58 22.68
CA CYS A 230 -16.71 -18.23 22.64
C CYS A 230 -17.67 -17.18 23.21
N ASN A 231 -18.87 -17.62 23.64
CA ASN A 231 -19.88 -16.76 24.25
C ASN A 231 -20.30 -15.58 23.35
N VAL A 232 -20.62 -15.89 22.08
CA VAL A 232 -21.18 -14.93 21.11
C VAL A 232 -22.48 -15.49 20.51
N PRO A 233 -23.38 -14.63 19.98
CA PRO A 233 -24.54 -15.12 19.24
C PRO A 233 -24.12 -15.94 18.01
N GLN A 234 -24.93 -16.93 17.60
CA GLN A 234 -24.65 -17.76 16.42
C GLN A 234 -24.52 -16.92 15.14
N SER A 235 -25.33 -15.87 15.00
CA SER A 235 -25.26 -14.92 13.87
C SER A 235 -23.99 -14.07 13.83
N HIS A 236 -23.21 -14.05 14.92
CA HIS A 236 -21.95 -13.29 15.01
C HIS A 236 -20.72 -14.16 14.70
N VAL A 237 -20.91 -15.44 14.35
CA VAL A 237 -19.83 -16.32 13.86
C VAL A 237 -19.88 -16.37 12.34
N LEU A 238 -18.99 -15.65 11.70
CA LEU A 238 -18.95 -15.47 10.25
C LEU A 238 -17.78 -16.25 9.67
N GLN A 239 -17.97 -16.84 8.50
CA GLN A 239 -16.86 -17.47 7.78
C GLN A 239 -16.21 -16.45 6.84
N ASN A 240 -14.91 -16.59 6.64
CA ASN A 240 -14.12 -15.89 5.64
C ASN A 240 -13.32 -16.91 4.86
N LEU A 241 -13.84 -17.32 3.72
CA LEU A 241 -13.21 -18.29 2.83
C LEU A 241 -12.16 -17.62 1.94
N ASP A 242 -11.25 -18.43 1.43
CA ASP A 242 -10.32 -17.98 0.41
C ASP A 242 -11.07 -17.55 -0.86
N VAL A 243 -10.66 -16.44 -1.43
CA VAL A 243 -11.20 -15.91 -2.69
C VAL A 243 -10.12 -15.98 -3.76
N GLU A 244 -10.54 -16.12 -5.01
CA GLU A 244 -9.61 -16.17 -6.14
C GLU A 244 -8.93 -14.81 -6.36
N TYR A 245 -9.73 -13.76 -6.27
CA TYR A 245 -9.26 -12.38 -6.43
C TYR A 245 -9.51 -11.57 -5.16
N LEU A 246 -8.51 -10.85 -4.69
CA LEU A 246 -8.57 -10.09 -3.44
C LEU A 246 -9.79 -9.16 -3.34
N TYR A 247 -10.17 -8.53 -4.45
CA TYR A 247 -11.31 -7.59 -4.50
C TYR A 247 -12.68 -8.25 -4.45
N GLU A 248 -12.75 -9.57 -4.44
CA GLU A 248 -13.99 -10.33 -4.14
C GLU A 248 -14.32 -10.35 -2.64
N ALA A 249 -13.31 -10.12 -1.78
CA ALA A 249 -13.48 -10.25 -0.33
C ALA A 249 -14.64 -9.40 0.23
N PRO A 250 -14.85 -8.12 -0.15
CA PRO A 250 -16.02 -7.37 0.31
C PRO A 250 -17.36 -8.04 -0.09
N LEU A 251 -17.45 -8.58 -1.30
CA LEU A 251 -18.68 -9.23 -1.77
C LEU A 251 -18.93 -10.56 -1.03
N ALA A 252 -17.87 -11.30 -0.70
CA ALA A 252 -17.97 -12.51 0.12
C ALA A 252 -18.40 -12.17 1.55
N MET A 253 -17.81 -11.12 2.15
CA MET A 253 -18.17 -10.67 3.50
C MET A 253 -19.59 -10.07 3.57
N GLU A 254 -20.08 -9.46 2.48
CA GLU A 254 -21.47 -9.00 2.40
C GLU A 254 -22.45 -10.18 2.45
N LYS A 255 -22.16 -11.28 1.75
CA LYS A 255 -22.97 -12.51 1.81
C LYS A 255 -22.99 -13.13 3.21
N GLU A 256 -21.95 -12.96 4.00
CA GLU A 256 -21.86 -13.37 5.41
C GLU A 256 -22.45 -12.32 6.36
N HIS A 257 -23.02 -11.23 5.85
CA HIS A 257 -23.67 -10.16 6.63
C HIS A 257 -22.74 -9.41 7.58
N LEU A 258 -21.42 -9.35 7.32
CA LEU A 258 -20.44 -8.71 8.22
C LEU A 258 -20.83 -7.27 8.59
N ALA A 259 -21.18 -6.44 7.59
CA ALA A 259 -21.52 -5.04 7.85
C ALA A 259 -22.87 -4.91 8.58
N GLN A 260 -23.84 -5.79 8.31
CA GLN A 260 -25.12 -5.82 9.00
C GLN A 260 -24.91 -6.14 10.49
N VAL A 261 -24.18 -7.19 10.81
CA VAL A 261 -23.90 -7.59 12.20
C VAL A 261 -23.11 -6.48 12.93
N ALA A 262 -22.15 -5.85 12.25
CA ALA A 262 -21.40 -4.71 12.83
C ALA A 262 -22.33 -3.50 13.12
N CYS A 263 -23.24 -3.17 12.21
CA CYS A 263 -24.23 -2.10 12.43
C CYS A 263 -25.18 -2.44 13.60
N GLU A 264 -25.65 -3.69 13.68
CA GLU A 264 -26.50 -4.16 14.79
C GLU A 264 -25.79 -3.98 16.14
N CYS A 265 -24.52 -4.42 16.25
CA CYS A 265 -23.72 -4.26 17.47
C CYS A 265 -23.48 -2.79 17.84
N LEU A 266 -23.36 -1.90 16.86
CA LEU A 266 -23.12 -0.46 17.04
C LEU A 266 -24.41 0.35 17.16
N HIS A 267 -25.59 -0.28 17.10
CA HIS A 267 -26.90 0.37 17.05
C HIS A 267 -27.00 1.44 15.96
N LEU A 268 -26.52 1.08 14.75
CA LEU A 268 -26.58 1.90 13.55
C LEU A 268 -27.63 1.35 12.59
N ASP A 269 -28.24 2.25 11.80
CA ASP A 269 -29.04 1.82 10.67
C ASP A 269 -28.17 1.04 9.66
N CYS A 270 -28.76 0.07 8.99
CA CYS A 270 -28.04 -0.71 7.98
C CYS A 270 -28.77 -0.65 6.64
N PRO A 271 -28.69 0.46 5.89
CA PRO A 271 -29.27 0.57 4.56
C PRO A 271 -28.61 -0.41 3.58
N GLU A 272 -29.31 -0.72 2.47
CA GLU A 272 -28.74 -1.54 1.41
C GLU A 272 -27.46 -0.88 0.84
N PRO A 273 -26.39 -1.65 0.59
CA PRO A 273 -25.14 -1.09 0.09
C PRO A 273 -25.20 -0.83 -1.41
N ASP A 274 -24.69 0.31 -1.85
CA ASP A 274 -24.40 0.54 -3.27
C ASP A 274 -23.03 -0.08 -3.62
N LEU A 275 -23.09 -1.26 -4.21
CA LEU A 275 -21.93 -2.03 -4.66
C LEU A 275 -21.91 -2.22 -6.18
N ALA A 276 -22.69 -1.45 -6.95
CA ALA A 276 -22.83 -1.65 -8.40
C ALA A 276 -21.48 -1.55 -9.12
N ASP A 277 -20.71 -0.49 -8.85
CA ASP A 277 -19.40 -0.28 -9.46
C ASP A 277 -18.37 -1.33 -9.00
N TRP A 278 -18.40 -1.72 -7.73
CA TRP A 278 -17.51 -2.74 -7.22
C TRP A 278 -17.79 -4.12 -7.82
N LYS A 279 -19.07 -4.50 -7.97
CA LYS A 279 -19.47 -5.73 -8.64
C LYS A 279 -19.04 -5.77 -10.09
N LYS A 280 -19.23 -4.65 -10.81
CA LYS A 280 -18.78 -4.52 -12.19
C LYS A 280 -17.26 -4.69 -12.31
N MET A 281 -16.49 -4.01 -11.47
CA MET A 281 -15.02 -4.12 -11.44
C MET A 281 -14.57 -5.56 -11.18
N VAL A 282 -15.20 -6.27 -10.25
CA VAL A 282 -14.90 -7.69 -9.97
C VAL A 282 -15.29 -8.58 -11.16
N GLU A 283 -16.39 -8.28 -11.86
CA GLU A 283 -16.78 -9.01 -13.06
C GLU A 283 -15.78 -8.79 -14.21
N ASP A 284 -15.34 -7.56 -14.43
CA ASP A 284 -14.30 -7.26 -15.42
C ASP A 284 -12.96 -7.96 -15.09
N LEU A 285 -12.63 -8.08 -13.81
CA LEU A 285 -11.44 -8.81 -13.33
C LEU A 285 -11.53 -10.33 -13.59
N ARG A 286 -12.73 -10.91 -13.47
CA ARG A 286 -12.98 -12.35 -13.69
C ARG A 286 -13.00 -12.75 -15.16
N HIS A 287 -13.37 -11.82 -16.03
CA HIS A 287 -13.63 -12.11 -17.45
C HIS A 287 -12.76 -11.21 -18.36
N PRO A 288 -11.41 -11.27 -18.23
CA PRO A 288 -10.53 -10.58 -19.15
C PRO A 288 -10.69 -11.14 -20.57
N THR A 289 -10.59 -10.28 -21.57
CA THR A 289 -10.66 -10.65 -22.98
C THR A 289 -9.29 -10.78 -23.64
N ASP A 290 -8.24 -10.35 -22.95
CA ASP A 290 -6.86 -10.39 -23.42
C ASP A 290 -5.90 -10.63 -22.24
N GLU A 291 -4.62 -10.74 -22.53
CA GLU A 291 -3.54 -10.86 -21.55
C GLU A 291 -2.28 -10.15 -22.04
N VAL A 292 -1.44 -9.70 -21.12
CA VAL A 292 -0.20 -9.00 -21.44
C VAL A 292 0.91 -9.38 -20.45
N GLN A 293 2.14 -9.53 -20.93
CA GLN A 293 3.29 -9.82 -20.10
C GLN A 293 4.15 -8.57 -19.90
N ILE A 294 4.31 -8.16 -18.64
CA ILE A 294 5.10 -7.00 -18.21
C ILE A 294 6.34 -7.48 -17.46
N ALA A 295 7.53 -7.10 -17.94
CA ALA A 295 8.76 -7.29 -17.19
C ALA A 295 8.85 -6.25 -16.06
N LEU A 296 8.89 -6.69 -14.80
CA LEU A 296 9.23 -5.87 -13.64
C LEU A 296 10.70 -6.10 -13.31
N VAL A 297 11.56 -5.13 -13.67
CA VAL A 297 13.01 -5.23 -13.48
C VAL A 297 13.40 -4.54 -12.17
N GLY A 298 13.47 -5.31 -11.10
CA GLY A 298 13.68 -4.83 -9.74
C GLY A 298 14.78 -5.56 -8.99
N LYS A 299 15.11 -5.12 -7.80
CA LYS A 299 16.11 -5.76 -6.93
C LYS A 299 15.52 -6.47 -5.69
N TYR A 300 14.22 -6.30 -5.43
CA TYR A 300 13.52 -6.93 -4.32
C TYR A 300 12.55 -8.01 -4.80
N VAL A 301 12.84 -8.64 -5.93
CA VAL A 301 11.94 -9.60 -6.60
C VAL A 301 11.77 -10.92 -5.86
N SER A 302 12.62 -11.20 -4.86
CA SER A 302 12.50 -12.38 -4.01
C SER A 302 11.32 -12.30 -3.03
N LEU A 303 10.81 -11.11 -2.72
CA LEU A 303 9.59 -10.87 -1.96
C LEU A 303 8.66 -9.96 -2.75
N HIS A 304 7.59 -10.51 -3.28
CA HIS A 304 6.65 -9.77 -4.13
C HIS A 304 5.97 -8.61 -3.40
N ASP A 305 5.76 -8.72 -2.08
CA ASP A 305 5.17 -7.67 -1.24
C ASP A 305 6.03 -6.39 -1.19
N ALA A 306 7.31 -6.46 -1.57
CA ALA A 306 8.17 -5.27 -1.69
C ALA A 306 7.72 -4.33 -2.83
N TYR A 307 6.91 -4.81 -3.76
CA TYR A 307 6.35 -4.05 -4.90
C TYR A 307 4.82 -4.17 -4.98
N ILE A 308 4.15 -4.42 -3.85
CA ILE A 308 2.71 -4.70 -3.85
C ILE A 308 1.87 -3.61 -4.51
N SER A 309 2.17 -2.31 -4.27
CA SER A 309 1.44 -1.22 -4.91
C SER A 309 1.67 -1.15 -6.42
N VAL A 310 2.88 -1.48 -6.91
CA VAL A 310 3.16 -1.58 -8.36
C VAL A 310 2.36 -2.72 -8.98
N VAL A 311 2.35 -3.89 -8.33
CA VAL A 311 1.58 -5.06 -8.78
C VAL A 311 0.09 -4.74 -8.85
N GLU A 312 -0.45 -4.14 -7.79
CA GLU A 312 -1.86 -3.77 -7.74
C GLU A 312 -2.20 -2.69 -8.79
N ALA A 313 -1.33 -1.69 -8.97
CA ALA A 313 -1.54 -0.66 -9.99
C ALA A 313 -1.53 -1.22 -11.42
N LEU A 314 -0.67 -2.20 -11.71
CA LEU A 314 -0.68 -2.93 -12.98
C LEU A 314 -1.98 -3.73 -13.16
N LYS A 315 -2.45 -4.43 -12.12
CA LYS A 315 -3.75 -5.13 -12.15
C LYS A 315 -4.91 -4.16 -12.38
N HIS A 316 -4.90 -2.99 -11.72
CA HIS A 316 -5.95 -1.97 -11.93
C HIS A 316 -5.96 -1.48 -13.38
N GLY A 317 -4.77 -1.26 -13.98
CA GLY A 317 -4.63 -0.98 -15.40
C GLY A 317 -5.19 -2.10 -16.28
N GLY A 318 -4.92 -3.36 -15.91
CA GLY A 318 -5.45 -4.55 -16.57
C GLY A 318 -6.97 -4.62 -16.53
N ILE A 319 -7.59 -4.44 -15.35
CA ILE A 319 -9.06 -4.45 -15.19
C ILE A 319 -9.73 -3.48 -16.17
N THR A 320 -9.22 -2.24 -16.24
CA THR A 320 -9.81 -1.21 -17.11
C THR A 320 -9.60 -1.48 -18.59
N ASN A 321 -8.53 -2.19 -18.95
CA ASN A 321 -8.23 -2.60 -20.33
C ASN A 321 -8.77 -4.02 -20.64
N HIS A 322 -9.56 -4.61 -19.75
CA HIS A 322 -10.10 -5.98 -19.88
C HIS A 322 -9.02 -7.03 -20.16
N ALA A 323 -7.86 -6.89 -19.53
CA ALA A 323 -6.71 -7.77 -19.74
C ALA A 323 -6.13 -8.32 -18.44
N THR A 324 -5.67 -9.57 -18.48
CA THR A 324 -4.82 -10.13 -17.42
C THR A 324 -3.40 -9.62 -17.59
N VAL A 325 -2.82 -9.07 -16.53
CA VAL A 325 -1.42 -8.65 -16.52
C VAL A 325 -0.57 -9.73 -15.84
N HIS A 326 0.26 -10.40 -16.62
CA HIS A 326 1.27 -11.33 -16.14
C HIS A 326 2.56 -10.59 -15.86
N ILE A 327 3.09 -10.70 -14.65
CA ILE A 327 4.33 -10.04 -14.25
C ILE A 327 5.49 -11.03 -14.35
N LYS A 328 6.44 -10.74 -15.25
CA LYS A 328 7.72 -11.42 -15.31
C LYS A 328 8.70 -10.72 -14.37
N TRP A 329 8.98 -11.38 -13.26
CA TRP A 329 9.90 -10.86 -12.24
C TRP A 329 11.33 -11.05 -12.69
N ILE A 330 12.09 -9.96 -12.85
CA ILE A 330 13.48 -9.99 -13.29
C ILE A 330 14.35 -9.33 -12.22
N ASP A 331 15.29 -10.11 -11.67
CA ASP A 331 16.30 -9.56 -10.78
C ASP A 331 17.28 -8.73 -11.59
N SER A 332 17.32 -7.44 -11.34
CA SER A 332 18.19 -6.51 -12.05
C SER A 332 19.69 -6.80 -11.88
N GLU A 333 20.10 -7.56 -10.85
CA GLU A 333 21.49 -7.98 -10.68
C GLU A 333 21.91 -9.07 -11.69
N THR A 334 20.95 -9.77 -12.28
CA THR A 334 21.21 -10.85 -13.25
C THR A 334 21.18 -10.38 -14.72
N VAL A 335 20.75 -9.15 -14.97
CA VAL A 335 20.64 -8.61 -16.34
C VAL A 335 22.02 -8.17 -16.83
N THR A 336 22.45 -8.73 -17.97
CA THR A 336 23.73 -8.43 -18.62
C THR A 336 23.50 -8.09 -20.10
N PRO A 337 24.50 -7.50 -20.79
CA PRO A 337 24.39 -7.24 -22.22
C PRO A 337 24.15 -8.50 -23.09
N GLU A 338 24.60 -9.67 -22.59
CA GLU A 338 24.49 -10.94 -23.31
C GLU A 338 23.10 -11.59 -23.17
N ASN A 339 22.35 -11.28 -22.10
CA ASN A 339 21.08 -11.96 -21.83
C ASN A 339 19.85 -11.04 -21.84
N VAL A 340 20.02 -9.74 -21.97
CA VAL A 340 18.90 -8.77 -21.90
C VAL A 340 17.84 -9.03 -22.97
N ASP A 341 18.26 -9.39 -24.18
CA ASP A 341 17.36 -9.73 -25.30
C ASP A 341 16.55 -11.00 -25.00
N GLU A 342 17.16 -12.01 -24.40
CA GLU A 342 16.47 -13.24 -23.99
C GLU A 342 15.48 -12.97 -22.83
N LEU A 343 15.90 -12.16 -21.87
CA LEU A 343 15.09 -11.86 -20.70
C LEU A 343 13.87 -10.99 -21.01
N LEU A 344 13.98 -10.06 -21.96
CA LEU A 344 12.94 -9.06 -22.25
C LEU A 344 12.19 -9.30 -23.57
N GLY A 345 12.69 -10.17 -24.44
CA GLY A 345 12.19 -10.34 -25.81
C GLY A 345 10.76 -10.87 -25.92
N ASP A 346 10.24 -11.55 -24.90
CA ASP A 346 8.87 -12.04 -24.81
C ASP A 346 7.93 -11.10 -24.04
N CYS A 347 8.42 -9.94 -23.58
CA CYS A 347 7.66 -9.00 -22.79
C CYS A 347 7.03 -7.90 -23.66
N ASN A 348 5.78 -7.57 -23.36
CA ASN A 348 5.04 -6.55 -24.09
C ASN A 348 5.28 -5.14 -23.53
N GLY A 349 5.81 -5.04 -22.31
CA GLY A 349 6.19 -3.79 -21.67
C GLY A 349 7.25 -4.02 -20.60
N VAL A 350 8.02 -2.98 -20.27
CA VAL A 350 9.09 -2.99 -19.27
C VAL A 350 8.78 -1.94 -18.20
N LEU A 351 8.78 -2.33 -16.93
CA LEU A 351 8.64 -1.44 -15.80
C LEU A 351 9.87 -1.51 -14.91
N VAL A 352 10.48 -0.35 -14.62
CA VAL A 352 11.58 -0.21 -13.65
C VAL A 352 11.08 0.55 -12.44
N PRO A 353 10.89 -0.14 -11.28
CA PRO A 353 10.35 0.47 -10.07
C PRO A 353 11.40 1.27 -9.29
N GLY A 354 10.93 1.98 -8.26
CA GLY A 354 11.75 2.63 -7.26
C GLY A 354 12.66 1.67 -6.48
N GLY A 355 13.55 2.25 -5.68
CA GLY A 355 14.46 1.52 -4.80
C GLY A 355 15.65 2.37 -4.38
N PHE A 356 16.37 1.93 -3.34
CA PHE A 356 17.53 2.62 -2.79
C PHE A 356 18.80 1.78 -2.89
N GLY A 357 19.98 2.43 -2.96
CA GLY A 357 21.30 1.79 -2.99
C GLY A 357 21.70 1.23 -4.35
N SER A 358 22.96 0.82 -4.46
CA SER A 358 23.67 0.62 -5.73
C SER A 358 23.49 -0.76 -6.39
N ARG A 359 22.82 -1.74 -5.75
CA ARG A 359 22.64 -3.09 -6.34
C ARG A 359 21.75 -3.06 -7.58
N GLY A 360 22.15 -3.79 -8.62
CA GLY A 360 21.35 -4.02 -9.83
C GLY A 360 21.13 -2.78 -10.71
N ILE A 361 21.89 -1.70 -10.52
CA ILE A 361 21.71 -0.44 -11.26
C ILE A 361 22.01 -0.61 -12.74
N GLU A 362 23.13 -1.24 -13.09
CA GLU A 362 23.52 -1.42 -14.50
C GLU A 362 22.52 -2.31 -15.25
N GLY A 363 22.00 -3.36 -14.62
CA GLY A 363 20.96 -4.19 -15.24
C GLY A 363 19.64 -3.43 -15.47
N LYS A 364 19.27 -2.50 -14.58
CA LYS A 364 18.13 -1.60 -14.84
C LYS A 364 18.40 -0.66 -16.01
N ILE A 365 19.61 -0.08 -16.10
CA ILE A 365 20.02 0.78 -17.23
C ILE A 365 19.95 -0.01 -18.55
N LEU A 366 20.42 -1.26 -18.57
CA LEU A 366 20.32 -2.14 -19.74
C LEU A 366 18.86 -2.42 -20.14
N ALA A 367 17.98 -2.66 -19.17
CA ALA A 367 16.56 -2.87 -19.45
C ALA A 367 15.87 -1.61 -20.01
N ILE A 368 16.24 -0.42 -19.52
CA ILE A 368 15.76 0.87 -20.03
C ILE A 368 16.26 1.07 -21.47
N GLN A 369 17.54 0.81 -21.72
CA GLN A 369 18.14 0.88 -23.07
C GLN A 369 17.43 -0.07 -24.04
N TYR A 370 17.19 -1.31 -23.61
CA TYR A 370 16.46 -2.29 -24.40
C TYR A 370 15.08 -1.75 -24.79
N ALA A 371 14.28 -1.32 -23.82
CA ALA A 371 12.96 -0.78 -24.08
C ALA A 371 12.99 0.40 -25.06
N ARG A 372 13.92 1.35 -24.86
CA ARG A 372 14.08 2.53 -25.72
C ARG A 372 14.45 2.17 -27.16
N THR A 373 15.41 1.26 -27.35
CA THR A 373 15.95 0.93 -28.69
C THR A 373 15.07 -0.04 -29.48
N HIS A 374 14.26 -0.87 -28.79
CA HIS A 374 13.37 -1.84 -29.43
C HIS A 374 11.92 -1.37 -29.56
N GLY A 375 11.60 -0.14 -29.08
CA GLY A 375 10.25 0.39 -29.13
C GLY A 375 9.26 -0.36 -28.23
N VAL A 376 9.75 -0.99 -27.16
CA VAL A 376 8.93 -1.68 -26.16
C VAL A 376 8.39 -0.66 -25.15
N PRO A 377 7.08 -0.61 -24.88
CA PRO A 377 6.51 0.28 -23.88
C PRO A 377 7.25 0.24 -22.54
N PHE A 378 7.57 1.42 -22.02
CA PHE A 378 8.38 1.58 -20.82
C PHE A 378 7.73 2.52 -19.80
N LEU A 379 7.74 2.11 -18.53
CA LEU A 379 7.34 2.94 -17.38
C LEU A 379 8.44 2.93 -16.31
N GLY A 380 9.02 4.11 -16.03
CA GLY A 380 10.03 4.29 -14.98
C GLY A 380 9.45 5.02 -13.76
N LEU A 381 9.64 4.45 -12.55
CA LEU A 381 9.13 5.02 -11.31
C LEU A 381 10.28 5.41 -10.37
N CYS A 382 10.31 6.64 -9.89
CA CYS A 382 11.28 7.17 -8.94
C CYS A 382 12.73 6.91 -9.38
N LEU A 383 13.43 5.92 -8.81
CA LEU A 383 14.75 5.49 -9.28
C LEU A 383 14.73 5.11 -10.77
N GLY A 384 13.63 4.52 -11.26
CA GLY A 384 13.46 4.21 -12.68
C GLY A 384 13.54 5.44 -13.57
N MET A 385 12.99 6.59 -13.17
CA MET A 385 13.16 7.85 -13.86
C MET A 385 14.60 8.36 -13.79
N GLN A 386 15.23 8.32 -12.61
CA GLN A 386 16.61 8.76 -12.46
C GLN A 386 17.56 7.97 -13.39
N LEU A 387 17.36 6.65 -13.44
CA LEU A 387 18.16 5.78 -14.33
C LEU A 387 17.81 5.96 -15.81
N THR A 388 16.60 6.40 -16.14
CA THR A 388 16.26 6.84 -17.51
C THR A 388 17.11 8.04 -17.93
N ILE A 389 17.28 9.03 -17.06
CA ILE A 389 18.16 10.18 -17.32
C ILE A 389 19.62 9.74 -17.48
N VAL A 390 20.09 8.83 -16.63
CA VAL A 390 21.45 8.28 -16.70
C VAL A 390 21.66 7.52 -18.02
N GLU A 391 20.75 6.62 -18.37
CA GLU A 391 20.78 5.85 -19.63
C GLU A 391 20.85 6.78 -20.83
N TYR A 392 19.97 7.78 -20.85
CA TYR A 392 19.89 8.73 -21.96
C TYR A 392 21.17 9.57 -22.08
N ALA A 393 21.71 10.04 -20.97
CA ALA A 393 22.97 10.76 -20.93
C ALA A 393 24.15 9.92 -21.44
N ARG A 394 24.23 8.64 -21.06
CA ARG A 394 25.29 7.73 -21.50
C ARG A 394 25.18 7.36 -22.96
N ASN A 395 24.02 6.90 -23.39
CA ASN A 395 23.86 6.18 -24.65
C ASN A 395 23.32 7.03 -25.80
N VAL A 396 22.73 8.20 -25.51
CA VAL A 396 22.25 9.13 -26.54
C VAL A 396 23.11 10.37 -26.63
N ILE A 397 23.50 10.97 -25.49
CA ILE A 397 24.32 12.18 -25.47
C ILE A 397 25.82 11.84 -25.55
N GLY A 398 26.24 10.68 -25.04
CA GLY A 398 27.63 10.23 -25.05
C GLY A 398 28.45 10.56 -23.79
N TYR A 399 27.80 10.93 -22.70
CA TYR A 399 28.44 11.13 -21.39
C TYR A 399 28.63 9.78 -20.69
N THR A 400 29.64 9.02 -21.09
CA THR A 400 29.83 7.60 -20.73
C THR A 400 29.90 7.31 -19.23
N ASP A 401 30.30 8.29 -18.41
CA ASP A 401 30.36 8.19 -16.95
C ASP A 401 29.18 8.87 -16.24
N ALA A 402 28.15 9.33 -16.97
CA ALA A 402 27.00 9.98 -16.36
C ALA A 402 26.35 9.07 -15.30
N HIS A 403 26.08 9.65 -14.13
CA HIS A 403 25.50 8.90 -13.01
C HIS A 403 24.73 9.80 -12.05
N SER A 404 24.10 9.18 -11.06
CA SER A 404 23.63 9.82 -9.82
C SER A 404 24.80 9.93 -8.84
N VAL A 405 24.95 11.09 -8.18
CA VAL A 405 25.94 11.25 -7.10
C VAL A 405 25.65 10.40 -5.86
N GLU A 406 24.42 9.89 -5.72
CA GLU A 406 24.07 8.90 -4.71
C GLU A 406 24.82 7.58 -4.95
N LEU A 407 24.98 7.20 -6.20
CA LEU A 407 25.45 5.88 -6.62
C LEU A 407 26.93 5.91 -7.00
N ASP A 408 27.39 7.00 -7.63
CA ASP A 408 28.79 7.30 -7.92
C ASP A 408 29.14 8.76 -7.60
N PRO A 409 29.68 9.03 -6.39
CA PRO A 409 30.08 10.39 -6.01
C PRO A 409 31.21 11.01 -6.86
N ASN A 410 31.92 10.18 -7.66
CA ASN A 410 33.06 10.62 -8.45
C ASN A 410 32.72 10.87 -9.92
N THR A 411 31.45 10.68 -10.33
CA THR A 411 31.04 10.95 -11.73
C THR A 411 31.37 12.37 -12.15
N THR A 412 31.92 12.54 -13.37
CA THR A 412 32.16 13.86 -13.94
C THR A 412 30.92 14.48 -14.59
N HIS A 413 29.88 13.65 -14.79
CA HIS A 413 28.57 14.06 -15.31
C HIS A 413 27.45 13.69 -14.33
N PRO A 414 27.31 14.45 -13.21
CA PRO A 414 26.29 14.20 -12.18
C PRO A 414 24.91 14.64 -12.67
N VAL A 415 24.27 13.83 -13.54
CA VAL A 415 22.96 14.15 -14.12
C VAL A 415 21.82 14.04 -13.11
N ILE A 416 22.04 13.32 -12.01
CA ILE A 416 21.18 13.23 -10.83
C ILE A 416 21.99 13.68 -9.61
N ALA A 417 21.48 14.67 -8.86
CA ALA A 417 22.19 15.29 -7.75
C ALA A 417 21.23 15.80 -6.66
N LEU A 418 21.78 16.21 -5.51
CA LEU A 418 21.01 16.97 -4.52
C LEU A 418 20.74 18.39 -5.04
N MET A 419 19.57 18.91 -4.74
CA MET A 419 19.29 20.33 -4.98
C MET A 419 20.14 21.21 -4.05
N PRO A 420 20.57 22.42 -4.49
CA PRO A 420 21.45 23.27 -3.72
C PRO A 420 20.94 23.63 -2.31
N ASP A 421 19.63 23.71 -2.13
CA ASP A 421 18.96 23.99 -0.86
C ASP A 421 18.87 22.77 0.09
N GLN A 422 19.22 21.57 -0.38
CA GLN A 422 19.31 20.34 0.42
C GLN A 422 20.72 20.04 0.94
N ASN A 423 21.72 20.84 0.55
CA ASN A 423 23.10 20.67 1.00
C ASN A 423 23.27 21.15 2.45
N GLY A 424 23.74 20.26 3.34
CA GLY A 424 24.09 20.60 4.74
C GLY A 424 23.16 20.02 5.80
N VAL A 425 22.24 19.13 5.46
CA VAL A 425 21.41 18.41 6.42
C VAL A 425 22.10 17.09 6.80
N GLU A 426 22.60 17.01 8.04
CA GLU A 426 23.37 15.84 8.53
C GLU A 426 22.51 14.63 8.88
N ASP A 427 21.21 14.81 9.18
CA ASP A 427 20.30 13.72 9.54
C ASP A 427 19.73 13.01 8.31
N ILE A 428 19.98 11.70 8.21
CA ILE A 428 19.43 10.85 7.14
C ILE A 428 17.89 10.77 7.20
N GLY A 429 17.32 10.82 8.41
CA GLY A 429 15.87 10.86 8.63
C GLY A 429 15.31 12.27 8.47
N GLY A 430 14.29 12.44 7.60
CA GLY A 430 13.58 13.72 7.41
C GLY A 430 14.15 14.63 6.31
N THR A 431 15.10 14.16 5.48
CA THR A 431 15.66 14.90 4.34
C THR A 431 15.09 14.48 2.99
N LEU A 432 14.18 13.50 2.98
CA LEU A 432 13.48 13.05 1.78
C LEU A 432 12.35 14.02 1.41
N ARG A 433 12.07 14.13 0.11
CA ARG A 433 10.76 14.59 -0.34
C ARG A 433 9.79 13.44 -0.08
N LEU A 434 8.89 13.64 0.87
CA LEU A 434 7.91 12.65 1.33
C LEU A 434 6.49 13.18 1.17
N GLY A 435 5.59 12.35 0.63
CA GLY A 435 4.19 12.69 0.46
C GLY A 435 3.87 13.39 -0.85
N ALA A 436 2.73 14.03 -0.91
CA ALA A 436 2.20 14.61 -2.13
C ALA A 436 2.86 15.94 -2.50
N TYR A 437 3.33 16.04 -3.74
CA TYR A 437 3.86 17.27 -4.31
C TYR A 437 3.16 17.59 -5.63
N PRO A 438 2.91 18.88 -5.89
CA PRO A 438 2.28 19.31 -7.13
C PRO A 438 3.25 19.23 -8.31
N CYS A 439 2.71 18.89 -9.47
CA CYS A 439 3.40 18.88 -10.75
C CYS A 439 2.53 19.55 -11.82
N VAL A 440 3.15 20.35 -12.68
CA VAL A 440 2.53 21.00 -13.83
C VAL A 440 2.97 20.25 -15.08
N LEU A 441 2.02 19.69 -15.82
CA LEU A 441 2.28 18.92 -17.04
C LEU A 441 2.33 19.83 -18.28
N ASP A 442 3.26 19.49 -19.18
CA ASP A 442 3.30 20.06 -20.52
C ASP A 442 2.09 19.58 -21.35
N LYS A 443 1.30 20.53 -21.89
CA LYS A 443 0.04 20.25 -22.60
C LYS A 443 0.20 19.38 -23.86
N ASP A 444 1.38 19.41 -24.47
CA ASP A 444 1.68 18.61 -25.65
C ASP A 444 2.28 17.23 -25.30
N SER A 445 2.36 16.89 -24.00
CA SER A 445 2.93 15.64 -23.52
C SER A 445 1.92 14.49 -23.52
N ARG A 446 2.44 13.26 -23.59
CA ARG A 446 1.66 12.04 -23.36
C ARG A 446 1.12 12.01 -21.93
N ALA A 447 1.94 12.42 -20.95
CA ALA A 447 1.53 12.52 -19.56
C ALA A 447 0.25 13.37 -19.43
N TYR A 448 0.20 14.56 -20.06
CA TYR A 448 -1.00 15.39 -20.06
C TYR A 448 -2.22 14.68 -20.68
N GLN A 449 -2.02 13.99 -21.80
CA GLN A 449 -3.10 13.24 -22.46
C GLN A 449 -3.69 12.15 -21.55
N LEU A 450 -2.83 11.47 -20.80
CA LEU A 450 -3.25 10.40 -19.86
C LEU A 450 -3.98 10.94 -18.65
N TYR A 451 -3.47 12.00 -18.02
CA TYR A 451 -4.09 12.60 -16.82
C TYR A 451 -5.32 13.45 -17.15
N GLY A 452 -5.40 14.03 -18.35
CA GLY A 452 -6.49 14.90 -18.78
C GLY A 452 -6.54 16.25 -18.06
N GLN A 453 -5.49 16.64 -17.34
CA GLN A 453 -5.39 17.89 -16.58
C GLN A 453 -3.94 18.39 -16.48
N GLU A 454 -3.76 19.70 -16.37
CA GLU A 454 -2.43 20.33 -16.32
C GLU A 454 -1.77 20.23 -14.95
N ASN A 455 -2.55 20.41 -13.88
CA ASN A 455 -2.04 20.39 -12.53
C ASN A 455 -2.38 19.05 -11.88
N ILE A 456 -1.35 18.32 -11.51
CA ILE A 456 -1.47 17.02 -10.83
C ILE A 456 -0.70 17.04 -9.50
N SER A 457 -0.87 16.02 -8.72
CA SER A 457 -0.09 15.81 -7.50
C SER A 457 0.24 14.33 -7.37
N GLU A 458 1.50 14.00 -7.13
CA GLU A 458 1.95 12.65 -6.90
C GLU A 458 2.67 12.52 -5.57
N ARG A 459 2.69 11.30 -4.99
CA ARG A 459 3.45 11.01 -3.77
C ARG A 459 4.90 10.75 -4.11
N HIS A 460 5.80 11.21 -3.27
CA HIS A 460 7.24 11.10 -3.42
C HIS A 460 7.88 10.41 -2.23
N ARG A 461 9.01 9.74 -2.49
CA ARG A 461 9.89 9.15 -1.49
C ARG A 461 11.32 9.08 -2.04
N HIS A 462 11.99 10.23 -2.14
CA HIS A 462 13.34 10.30 -2.66
C HIS A 462 14.05 11.56 -2.17
N ARG A 463 15.38 11.63 -2.41
CA ARG A 463 16.24 12.76 -2.03
C ARG A 463 16.87 13.44 -3.23
N TYR A 464 17.25 12.65 -4.25
CA TYR A 464 18.00 13.12 -5.41
C TYR A 464 17.06 13.49 -6.55
N GLU A 465 17.45 14.50 -7.32
CA GLU A 465 16.67 15.11 -8.39
C GLU A 465 17.48 15.20 -9.68
N VAL A 466 16.81 15.43 -10.81
CA VAL A 466 17.49 15.76 -12.07
C VAL A 466 18.28 17.06 -11.92
N ASN A 467 19.57 17.01 -12.23
CA ASN A 467 20.43 18.19 -12.15
C ASN A 467 20.08 19.18 -13.27
N ASN A 468 19.71 20.40 -12.88
CA ASN A 468 19.26 21.45 -13.79
C ASN A 468 20.29 21.86 -14.84
N ASP A 469 21.59 21.70 -14.57
CA ASP A 469 22.67 22.01 -15.52
C ASP A 469 22.61 21.15 -16.80
N TYR A 470 21.99 19.98 -16.71
CA TYR A 470 21.87 19.04 -17.85
C TYR A 470 20.54 19.14 -18.61
N ARG A 471 19.56 19.93 -18.14
CA ARG A 471 18.23 20.00 -18.76
C ARG A 471 18.30 20.42 -20.24
N ALA A 472 19.08 21.43 -20.55
CA ALA A 472 19.21 21.95 -21.92
C ALA A 472 19.79 20.91 -22.88
N VAL A 473 20.80 20.14 -22.45
CA VAL A 473 21.39 19.10 -23.30
C VAL A 473 20.46 17.90 -23.46
N LEU A 474 19.76 17.49 -22.41
CA LEU A 474 18.75 16.42 -22.44
C LEU A 474 17.63 16.75 -23.44
N THR A 475 17.03 17.94 -23.31
CA THR A 475 15.96 18.38 -24.20
C THR A 475 16.44 18.62 -25.64
N GLY A 476 17.66 19.13 -25.80
CA GLY A 476 18.30 19.32 -27.10
C GLY A 476 18.51 18.03 -27.91
N HIS A 477 18.55 16.88 -27.22
CA HIS A 477 18.66 15.55 -27.84
C HIS A 477 17.32 14.80 -27.93
N GLY A 478 16.19 15.45 -27.58
CA GLY A 478 14.85 14.90 -27.80
C GLY A 478 14.16 14.30 -26.58
N LEU A 479 14.78 14.34 -25.37
CA LEU A 479 14.08 13.96 -24.15
C LEU A 479 13.15 15.11 -23.74
N ARG A 480 11.85 14.87 -23.68
CA ARG A 480 10.88 15.86 -23.20
C ARG A 480 10.79 15.81 -21.66
N LEU A 481 10.89 16.95 -21.00
CA LEU A 481 10.59 17.11 -19.58
C LEU A 481 9.11 17.44 -19.46
N SER A 482 8.28 16.41 -19.34
CA SER A 482 6.83 16.49 -19.48
C SER A 482 6.10 16.94 -18.21
N GLY A 483 6.77 16.95 -17.05
CA GLY A 483 6.22 17.44 -15.80
C GLY A 483 7.28 18.18 -15.00
N LEU A 484 6.91 19.34 -14.45
CA LEU A 484 7.78 20.18 -13.62
C LEU A 484 7.07 20.58 -12.33
N SER A 485 7.84 20.87 -11.27
CA SER A 485 7.30 21.57 -10.10
C SER A 485 6.69 22.92 -10.51
N PRO A 486 5.73 23.49 -9.75
CA PRO A 486 5.06 24.75 -10.12
C PRO A 486 5.99 25.93 -10.32
N ASP A 487 7.15 25.95 -9.65
CA ASP A 487 8.21 26.95 -9.82
C ASP A 487 9.16 26.62 -10.99
N GLY A 488 8.93 25.49 -11.67
CA GLY A 488 9.73 25.02 -12.80
C GLY A 488 11.13 24.51 -12.46
N ARG A 489 11.51 24.44 -11.18
CA ARG A 489 12.88 24.06 -10.77
C ARG A 489 13.14 22.56 -10.77
N ILE A 490 12.14 21.75 -10.47
CA ILE A 490 12.27 20.29 -10.31
C ILE A 490 11.63 19.59 -11.49
N VAL A 491 12.31 18.58 -12.02
CA VAL A 491 11.79 17.72 -13.07
C VAL A 491 11.05 16.55 -12.43
N GLU A 492 9.76 16.48 -12.63
CA GLU A 492 8.88 15.47 -12.05
C GLU A 492 8.59 14.31 -13.01
N MET A 493 8.61 14.60 -14.33
CA MET A 493 8.35 13.60 -15.36
C MET A 493 9.19 13.86 -16.63
N CYS A 494 9.55 12.78 -17.31
CA CYS A 494 10.16 12.85 -18.64
C CYS A 494 9.58 11.78 -19.56
N GLU A 495 9.66 12.03 -20.89
CA GLU A 495 9.13 11.11 -21.91
C GLU A 495 9.88 11.23 -23.24
N LEU A 496 9.77 10.20 -24.09
CA LEU A 496 10.19 10.22 -25.48
C LEU A 496 8.96 10.27 -26.39
N THR A 497 8.77 11.37 -27.08
CA THR A 497 7.56 11.63 -27.89
C THR A 497 7.44 10.67 -29.07
N GLU A 498 8.55 10.33 -29.71
CA GLU A 498 8.57 9.45 -30.88
C GLU A 498 8.48 7.96 -30.55
N HIS A 499 8.57 7.61 -29.24
CA HIS A 499 8.47 6.24 -28.79
C HIS A 499 6.99 5.84 -28.58
N PRO A 500 6.58 4.60 -28.85
CA PRO A 500 5.19 4.14 -28.65
C PRO A 500 4.64 4.46 -27.27
N PHE A 501 5.40 4.17 -26.23
CA PHE A 501 5.17 4.60 -24.85
C PHE A 501 6.47 4.58 -24.07
N PHE A 502 7.01 5.73 -23.71
CA PHE A 502 8.20 5.82 -22.88
C PHE A 502 8.03 6.99 -21.93
N VAL A 503 7.59 6.70 -20.72
CA VAL A 503 7.28 7.68 -19.68
C VAL A 503 7.97 7.30 -18.38
N ALA A 504 8.56 8.29 -17.73
CA ALA A 504 9.14 8.10 -16.41
C ALA A 504 8.74 9.25 -15.47
N THR A 505 8.50 8.93 -14.21
CA THR A 505 8.08 9.87 -13.16
C THR A 505 8.95 9.74 -11.92
N GLN A 506 9.27 10.87 -11.29
CA GLN A 506 9.97 10.92 -10.00
C GLN A 506 9.04 10.53 -8.84
N GLY A 507 7.74 10.66 -9.03
CA GLY A 507 6.73 10.25 -8.07
C GLY A 507 6.50 8.74 -8.03
N HIS A 508 5.59 8.36 -7.13
CA HIS A 508 5.10 6.99 -6.90
C HIS A 508 3.60 6.90 -7.20
N PRO A 509 3.19 6.92 -8.49
CA PRO A 509 1.78 6.87 -8.90
C PRO A 509 1.08 5.57 -8.48
N GLU A 510 1.85 4.48 -8.27
CA GLU A 510 1.35 3.20 -7.76
C GLU A 510 0.63 3.35 -6.42
N LEU A 511 1.08 4.27 -5.56
CA LEU A 511 0.48 4.51 -4.24
C LEU A 511 -0.92 5.14 -4.32
N LYS A 512 -1.27 5.77 -5.45
CA LYS A 512 -2.55 6.45 -5.67
C LYS A 512 -3.53 5.64 -6.53
N SER A 513 -3.11 4.50 -7.07
CA SER A 513 -3.98 3.65 -7.88
C SER A 513 -5.05 2.94 -7.04
N ARG A 514 -6.27 2.87 -7.57
CA ARG A 514 -7.44 2.21 -6.94
C ARG A 514 -8.06 1.24 -7.94
N PRO A 515 -8.68 0.13 -7.49
CA PRO A 515 -9.29 -0.84 -8.42
C PRO A 515 -10.45 -0.25 -9.24
N ASN A 516 -11.21 0.66 -8.64
CA ASN A 516 -12.32 1.37 -9.30
C ASN A 516 -11.89 2.69 -9.96
N ARG A 517 -10.66 3.14 -9.75
CA ARG A 517 -10.07 4.37 -10.29
C ARG A 517 -8.58 4.19 -10.56
N PRO A 518 -8.23 3.38 -11.59
CA PRO A 518 -6.83 3.09 -11.93
C PRO A 518 -6.04 4.36 -12.20
N HIS A 519 -4.78 4.35 -11.79
CA HIS A 519 -3.90 5.49 -12.05
C HIS A 519 -3.65 5.65 -13.56
N PRO A 520 -3.75 6.87 -14.12
CA PRO A 520 -3.68 7.11 -15.57
C PRO A 520 -2.41 6.56 -16.25
N LEU A 521 -1.25 6.68 -15.59
CA LEU A 521 0.02 6.16 -16.13
C LEU A 521 0.00 4.63 -16.28
N PHE A 522 -0.53 3.93 -15.27
CA PHE A 522 -0.61 2.46 -15.31
C PHE A 522 -1.65 1.98 -16.33
N LYS A 523 -2.80 2.66 -16.41
CA LYS A 523 -3.82 2.38 -17.42
C LYS A 523 -3.23 2.52 -18.83
N GLY A 524 -2.59 3.66 -19.14
CA GLY A 524 -2.01 3.92 -20.46
C GLY A 524 -0.81 3.03 -20.77
N PHE A 525 -0.01 2.65 -19.75
CA PHE A 525 1.10 1.73 -19.93
C PHE A 525 0.62 0.32 -20.33
N VAL A 526 -0.41 -0.20 -19.65
CA VAL A 526 -1.00 -1.52 -19.99
C VAL A 526 -1.66 -1.47 -21.37
N GLU A 527 -2.37 -0.39 -21.72
CA GLU A 527 -2.94 -0.17 -23.05
C GLU A 527 -1.85 -0.22 -24.12
N ALA A 528 -0.75 0.52 -23.95
CA ALA A 528 0.36 0.52 -24.90
C ALA A 528 1.05 -0.86 -25.00
N ALA A 529 1.14 -1.59 -23.89
CA ALA A 529 1.71 -2.95 -23.89
C ALA A 529 0.81 -3.94 -24.69
N LEU A 530 -0.52 -3.81 -24.59
CA LEU A 530 -1.46 -4.58 -25.41
C LEU A 530 -1.31 -4.23 -26.91
N GLU A 531 -1.20 -2.94 -27.24
CA GLU A 531 -0.94 -2.50 -28.61
C GLU A 531 0.37 -3.07 -29.16
N ASN A 532 1.42 -3.13 -28.32
CA ASN A 532 2.71 -3.71 -28.69
C ASN A 532 2.57 -5.20 -28.98
N LYS A 533 1.90 -5.98 -28.12
CA LYS A 533 1.59 -7.39 -28.34
C LYS A 533 0.91 -7.63 -29.68
N HIS A 534 -0.06 -6.80 -30.05
CA HIS A 534 -0.81 -6.96 -31.30
C HIS A 534 -0.07 -6.45 -32.54
N ARG A 535 0.99 -5.66 -32.38
CA ARG A 535 1.82 -5.17 -33.49
C ARG A 535 2.64 -6.30 -34.12
N ASP A 536 3.16 -7.19 -33.29
CA ASP A 536 3.99 -8.32 -33.72
C ASP A 536 3.21 -9.46 -34.40
N VAL A 537 1.87 -9.38 -34.35
CA VAL A 537 0.96 -10.38 -34.99
C VAL A 537 0.52 -9.95 -36.40
N LYS A 538 0.80 -8.72 -36.82
CA LYS A 538 0.51 -8.22 -38.18
C LYS A 538 1.73 -8.26 -39.05
#